data_556a4f8fb5a88201e7aed298ce8b7948
#
_entry.id   556a4f8fb5a88201e7aed298ce8b7948
#
_cell.length_a   1.000
_cell.length_b   1.000
_cell.length_c   1.000
_cell.angle_alpha   90.00
_cell.angle_beta   90.00
_cell.angle_gamma   90.00
#
_symmetry.space_group_name_H-M   'P 1'
#
loop_
_entity.id
_entity.type
_entity.pdbx_description
1 polymer ?
#
loop_
_entity_poly.entity_id
_entity_poly.type
_entity_poly.pdbx_seq_one_letter_code
_entity_poly.pdbx_strand_id
1 'polypeptide(L)'
;MNVVSIFENIEAPNVSIVKTENKMHNIFNDGCDGVIWDREPLLPFQSWIDELEVNQLPVARTIVQPSMLRDVVKACCDNSKMPITLDRTRLIDDIVALGNIFSNIMNAPLIGLRLDCVTSNACKIFHVDAMKARLICTYRGTGTQYGNSLNGGDPKQIFTVPTGSPMILRGSHWERQNNQGLLHRSPPIEGSGETRFVVVIDPIYEI
;
A
#
# COMPACT_ATOMS: atom_id res chain seq x y z
N MET A 1 38.95 -11.31 -29.19
CA MET A 1 37.49 -11.31 -29.01
C MET A 1 37.17 -10.55 -27.76
N ASN A 2 36.72 -9.29 -27.92
CA ASN A 2 36.31 -8.47 -26.77
C ASN A 2 34.91 -8.91 -26.34
N VAL A 3 34.81 -9.49 -25.17
CA VAL A 3 33.54 -9.72 -24.48
C VAL A 3 33.06 -8.37 -24.02
N VAL A 4 32.18 -7.73 -24.76
CA VAL A 4 31.43 -6.57 -24.29
C VAL A 4 30.48 -7.05 -23.21
N SER A 5 30.79 -6.77 -21.95
CA SER A 5 29.89 -6.98 -20.82
C SER A 5 28.71 -6.05 -21.01
N ILE A 6 27.57 -6.59 -21.45
CA ILE A 6 26.29 -5.89 -21.47
C ILE A 6 25.78 -5.90 -20.02
N PHE A 7 26.30 -5.01 -19.19
CA PHE A 7 25.56 -4.61 -18.00
C PHE A 7 24.40 -3.74 -18.50
N GLU A 8 23.24 -4.36 -18.71
CA GLU A 8 21.99 -3.62 -18.82
C GLU A 8 21.89 -2.77 -17.55
N ASN A 9 21.89 -1.43 -17.70
CA ASN A 9 21.62 -0.50 -16.62
C ASN A 9 20.19 -0.81 -16.13
N ILE A 10 20.08 -1.57 -15.04
CA ILE A 10 18.82 -1.78 -14.34
C ILE A 10 18.64 -0.50 -13.52
N GLU A 11 17.85 0.42 -14.05
CA GLU A 11 17.51 1.63 -13.28
C GLU A 11 16.70 1.24 -12.05
N ALA A 12 17.19 1.64 -10.88
CA ALA A 12 16.46 1.49 -9.63
C ALA A 12 15.11 2.25 -9.75
N PRO A 13 14.02 1.74 -9.19
CA PRO A 13 12.74 2.43 -9.21
C PRO A 13 12.85 3.82 -8.57
N ASN A 14 12.17 4.82 -9.14
CA ASN A 14 12.07 6.17 -8.56
C ASN A 14 11.20 6.16 -7.30
N VAL A 15 11.59 5.36 -6.33
CA VAL A 15 10.92 5.18 -5.05
C VAL A 15 11.80 5.68 -3.93
N SER A 16 11.30 6.65 -3.17
CA SER A 16 11.96 7.17 -1.97
C SER A 16 11.66 6.27 -0.78
N ILE A 17 12.67 5.68 -0.17
CA ILE A 17 12.54 4.91 1.08
C ILE A 17 12.86 5.85 2.24
N VAL A 18 11.87 6.05 3.14
CA VAL A 18 11.96 6.99 4.26
C VAL A 18 11.75 6.30 5.60
N LYS A 19 12.31 6.83 6.68
CA LYS A 19 12.23 6.26 8.03
C LYS A 19 11.22 6.97 8.94
N THR A 20 10.64 8.06 8.50
CA THR A 20 9.71 8.87 9.28
C THR A 20 8.51 9.31 8.44
N GLU A 21 7.36 9.42 9.08
CA GLU A 21 6.09 9.76 8.43
C GLU A 21 6.11 11.10 7.69
N ASN A 22 6.77 12.11 8.29
CA ASN A 22 6.86 13.45 7.69
C ASN A 22 7.63 13.48 6.37
N LYS A 23 8.45 12.47 6.10
CA LYS A 23 9.17 12.31 4.82
C LYS A 23 8.31 11.69 3.72
N MET A 24 7.08 11.23 4.00
CA MET A 24 6.17 10.75 2.96
C MET A 24 5.76 11.86 1.99
N HIS A 25 5.92 13.14 2.36
CA HIS A 25 5.80 14.28 1.43
C HIS A 25 6.82 14.26 0.29
N ASN A 26 7.86 13.42 0.34
CA ASN A 26 8.78 13.21 -0.78
C ASN A 26 8.08 12.73 -2.05
N ILE A 27 6.82 12.28 -1.95
CA ILE A 27 5.99 11.97 -3.12
C ILE A 27 5.84 13.17 -4.07
N PHE A 28 6.05 14.41 -3.62
CA PHE A 28 6.01 15.61 -4.45
C PHE A 28 7.35 15.98 -5.07
N ASN A 29 8.45 15.32 -4.70
CA ASN A 29 9.76 15.59 -5.28
C ASN A 29 9.79 15.19 -6.76
N ASP A 30 10.52 15.94 -7.57
CA ASP A 30 10.72 15.62 -8.97
C ASP A 30 11.41 14.25 -9.11
N GLY A 31 10.93 13.44 -10.05
CA GLY A 31 11.43 12.09 -10.30
C GLY A 31 11.03 11.04 -9.24
N CYS A 32 10.19 11.37 -8.26
CA CYS A 32 9.71 10.42 -7.27
C CYS A 32 8.33 9.88 -7.67
N ASP A 33 8.21 8.62 -8.05
CA ASP A 33 6.94 8.00 -8.44
C ASP A 33 6.27 7.22 -7.30
N GLY A 34 7.03 6.95 -6.24
CA GLY A 34 6.51 6.30 -5.03
C GLY A 34 7.33 6.61 -3.79
N VAL A 35 6.71 6.50 -2.61
CA VAL A 35 7.38 6.65 -1.32
C VAL A 35 6.99 5.50 -0.42
N ILE A 36 7.97 4.83 0.18
CA ILE A 36 7.77 3.78 1.17
C ILE A 36 8.24 4.32 2.52
N TRP A 37 7.35 4.32 3.51
CA TRP A 37 7.77 4.51 4.89
C TRP A 37 8.20 3.16 5.46
N ASP A 38 9.52 2.93 5.43
CA ASP A 38 10.14 1.72 5.93
C ASP A 38 10.14 1.73 7.46
N ARG A 39 9.27 0.91 8.03
CA ARG A 39 9.07 0.73 9.47
C ARG A 39 8.93 -0.76 9.78
N GLU A 40 9.43 -1.15 10.93
CA GLU A 40 9.29 -2.52 11.41
C GLU A 40 8.04 -2.65 12.27
N PRO A 41 7.12 -3.57 11.97
CA PRO A 41 6.00 -3.86 12.86
C PRO A 41 6.52 -4.46 14.17
N LEU A 42 5.81 -4.18 15.26
CA LEU A 42 6.09 -4.83 16.54
C LEU A 42 5.87 -6.34 16.40
N LEU A 43 6.85 -7.18 16.75
CA LEU A 43 6.74 -8.62 16.64
C LEU A 43 5.47 -9.21 17.27
N PRO A 44 5.05 -8.82 18.50
CA PRO A 44 3.80 -9.32 19.08
C PRO A 44 2.56 -8.98 18.25
N PHE A 45 2.51 -7.77 17.67
CA PHE A 45 1.43 -7.34 16.78
C PHE A 45 1.39 -8.17 15.49
N GLN A 46 2.56 -8.40 14.87
CA GLN A 46 2.64 -9.19 13.65
C GLN A 46 2.19 -10.64 13.89
N SER A 47 2.67 -11.28 14.96
CA SER A 47 2.23 -12.63 15.31
C SER A 47 0.71 -12.69 15.54
N TRP A 48 0.16 -11.70 16.26
CA TRP A 48 -1.27 -11.64 16.53
C TRP A 48 -2.11 -11.55 15.24
N ILE A 49 -1.74 -10.67 14.30
CA ILE A 49 -2.52 -10.50 13.06
C ILE A 49 -2.38 -11.70 12.12
N ASP A 50 -1.23 -12.36 12.15
CA ASP A 50 -0.98 -13.56 11.34
C ASP A 50 -1.76 -14.78 11.85
N GLU A 51 -2.07 -14.85 13.17
CA GLU A 51 -2.82 -15.92 13.81
C GLU A 51 -4.35 -15.76 13.70
N LEU A 52 -4.86 -14.58 13.34
CA LEU A 52 -6.30 -14.36 13.20
C LEU A 52 -6.90 -15.27 12.13
N GLU A 53 -8.07 -15.81 12.42
CA GLU A 53 -8.87 -16.50 11.40
C GLU A 53 -9.24 -15.53 10.26
N VAL A 54 -9.30 -16.02 9.03
CA VAL A 54 -9.57 -15.19 7.84
C VAL A 54 -10.84 -14.36 7.98
N ASN A 55 -11.89 -14.94 8.58
CA ASN A 55 -13.18 -14.28 8.81
C ASN A 55 -13.18 -13.26 9.95
N GLN A 56 -12.10 -13.19 10.74
CA GLN A 56 -11.88 -12.16 11.76
C GLN A 56 -11.17 -10.91 11.20
N LEU A 57 -10.62 -10.99 9.98
CA LEU A 57 -10.05 -9.83 9.31
C LEU A 57 -11.18 -8.94 8.77
N PRO A 58 -11.14 -7.62 9.03
CA PRO A 58 -12.20 -6.71 8.60
C PRO A 58 -12.17 -6.49 7.08
N VAL A 59 -13.35 -6.40 6.48
CA VAL A 59 -13.51 -6.09 5.06
C VAL A 59 -14.43 -4.88 4.93
N ALA A 60 -14.00 -3.90 4.13
CA ALA A 60 -14.76 -2.69 3.87
C ALA A 60 -14.41 -2.05 2.52
N ARG A 61 -15.38 -1.37 1.93
CA ARG A 61 -15.18 -0.43 0.83
C ARG A 61 -16.15 0.73 1.01
N THR A 62 -15.62 1.90 1.39
CA THR A 62 -16.46 3.06 1.72
C THR A 62 -15.71 4.37 1.47
N ILE A 63 -16.45 5.47 1.34
CA ILE A 63 -15.91 6.83 1.36
C ILE A 63 -16.18 7.40 2.74
N VAL A 64 -15.17 8.03 3.35
CA VAL A 64 -15.24 8.49 4.74
C VAL A 64 -14.48 9.80 4.92
N GLN A 65 -14.99 10.66 5.79
CA GLN A 65 -14.23 11.81 6.28
C GLN A 65 -13.11 11.32 7.21
N PRO A 66 -11.90 11.89 7.16
CA PRO A 66 -10.79 11.50 8.03
C PRO A 66 -11.16 11.48 9.51
N SER A 67 -12.00 12.43 9.96
CA SER A 67 -12.49 12.51 11.35
C SER A 67 -13.34 11.31 11.79
N MET A 68 -13.96 10.59 10.85
CA MET A 68 -14.84 9.44 11.12
C MET A 68 -14.12 8.08 10.98
N LEU A 69 -12.86 8.09 10.56
CA LEU A 69 -12.10 6.86 10.28
C LEU A 69 -12.11 5.88 11.45
N ARG A 70 -11.91 6.40 12.67
CA ARG A 70 -11.85 5.56 13.87
C ARG A 70 -13.13 4.77 14.07
N ASP A 71 -14.26 5.43 13.98
CA ASP A 71 -15.57 4.79 14.19
C ASP A 71 -15.86 3.76 13.10
N VAL A 72 -15.53 4.10 11.84
CA VAL A 72 -15.71 3.19 10.70
C VAL A 72 -14.83 1.97 10.83
N VAL A 73 -13.51 2.12 11.07
CA VAL A 73 -12.58 0.99 11.19
C VAL A 73 -12.94 0.13 12.40
N LYS A 74 -13.32 0.74 13.53
CA LYS A 74 -13.78 0.02 14.72
C LYS A 74 -15.03 -0.81 14.40
N ALA A 75 -16.02 -0.24 13.72
CA ALA A 75 -17.23 -0.96 13.33
C ALA A 75 -16.92 -2.14 12.39
N CYS A 76 -15.97 -1.98 11.46
CA CYS A 76 -15.53 -3.08 10.59
C CYS A 76 -14.90 -4.23 11.39
N CYS A 77 -14.06 -3.90 12.39
CA CYS A 77 -13.48 -4.90 13.29
C CYS A 77 -14.54 -5.57 14.17
N ASP A 78 -15.54 -4.84 14.64
CA ASP A 78 -16.66 -5.40 15.42
C ASP A 78 -17.50 -6.38 14.55
N ASN A 79 -17.78 -6.00 13.30
CA ASN A 79 -18.54 -6.81 12.35
C ASN A 79 -17.83 -8.12 11.97
N SER A 80 -16.52 -8.12 11.86
CA SER A 80 -15.71 -9.32 11.62
C SER A 80 -15.48 -10.14 12.89
N LYS A 81 -15.99 -9.71 14.05
CA LYS A 81 -15.76 -10.34 15.36
C LYS A 81 -14.27 -10.48 15.71
N MET A 82 -13.47 -9.53 15.25
CA MET A 82 -12.05 -9.46 15.59
C MET A 82 -11.90 -9.36 17.13
N PRO A 83 -11.04 -10.18 17.76
CA PRO A 83 -10.87 -10.17 19.22
C PRO A 83 -10.52 -8.79 19.77
N ILE A 84 -11.16 -8.42 20.87
CA ILE A 84 -10.93 -7.12 21.54
C ILE A 84 -9.64 -7.23 22.37
N THR A 85 -8.54 -6.79 21.77
CA THR A 85 -7.19 -6.83 22.33
C THR A 85 -6.50 -5.47 22.19
N LEU A 86 -5.35 -5.32 22.83
CA LEU A 86 -4.48 -4.15 22.62
C LEU A 86 -3.99 -4.06 21.17
N ASP A 87 -3.70 -5.19 20.53
CA ASP A 87 -3.22 -5.24 19.15
C ASP A 87 -4.30 -4.86 18.15
N ARG A 88 -5.58 -5.19 18.42
CA ARG A 88 -6.70 -4.63 17.66
C ARG A 88 -6.75 -3.10 17.76
N THR A 89 -6.54 -2.55 18.94
CA THR A 89 -6.51 -1.10 19.13
C THR A 89 -5.35 -0.47 18.35
N ARG A 90 -4.17 -1.11 18.38
CA ARG A 90 -3.00 -0.69 17.58
C ARG A 90 -3.29 -0.71 16.08
N LEU A 91 -3.97 -1.74 15.57
CA LEU A 91 -4.38 -1.81 14.17
C LEU A 91 -5.30 -0.64 13.79
N ILE A 92 -6.32 -0.38 14.62
CA ILE A 92 -7.26 0.74 14.40
C ILE A 92 -6.51 2.07 14.42
N ASP A 93 -5.65 2.28 15.43
CA ASP A 93 -4.87 3.52 15.59
C ASP A 93 -3.97 3.75 14.38
N ASP A 94 -3.32 2.72 13.88
CA ASP A 94 -2.41 2.81 12.74
C ASP A 94 -3.16 3.11 11.43
N ILE A 95 -4.27 2.42 11.15
CA ILE A 95 -5.10 2.71 9.97
C ILE A 95 -5.61 4.16 10.00
N VAL A 96 -6.03 4.64 11.16
CA VAL A 96 -6.48 6.03 11.35
C VAL A 96 -5.34 7.01 11.13
N ALA A 97 -4.17 6.72 11.66
CA ALA A 97 -2.98 7.55 11.46
C ALA A 97 -2.61 7.64 9.96
N LEU A 98 -2.55 6.50 9.25
CA LEU A 98 -2.26 6.46 7.82
C LEU A 98 -3.30 7.22 7.00
N GLY A 99 -4.58 7.10 7.33
CA GLY A 99 -5.64 7.84 6.66
C GLY A 99 -5.52 9.34 6.84
N ASN A 100 -5.23 9.81 8.06
CA ASN A 100 -5.02 11.23 8.35
C ASN A 100 -3.75 11.77 7.67
N ILE A 101 -2.64 11.03 7.73
CA ILE A 101 -1.39 11.40 7.07
C ILE A 101 -1.62 11.55 5.56
N PHE A 102 -2.26 10.57 4.93
CA PHE A 102 -2.50 10.58 3.50
C PHE A 102 -3.48 11.67 3.06
N SER A 103 -4.58 11.86 3.81
CA SER A 103 -5.52 12.95 3.59
C SER A 103 -4.83 14.32 3.63
N ASN A 104 -3.95 14.54 4.62
CA ASN A 104 -3.18 15.78 4.76
C ASN A 104 -2.17 15.95 3.61
N ILE A 105 -1.41 14.89 3.25
CA ILE A 105 -0.46 14.93 2.13
C ILE A 105 -1.17 15.29 0.84
N MET A 106 -2.31 14.68 0.57
CA MET A 106 -3.06 14.86 -0.67
C MET A 106 -4.00 16.08 -0.64
N ASN A 107 -4.16 16.74 0.52
CA ASN A 107 -5.17 17.78 0.77
C ASN A 107 -6.58 17.31 0.32
N ALA A 108 -6.93 16.08 0.66
CA ALA A 108 -8.18 15.44 0.26
C ALA A 108 -9.20 15.52 1.41
N PRO A 109 -10.40 16.13 1.19
CA PRO A 109 -11.42 16.27 2.23
C PRO A 109 -12.07 14.93 2.62
N LEU A 110 -12.03 13.96 1.72
CA LEU A 110 -12.57 12.63 1.89
C LEU A 110 -11.53 11.60 1.44
N ILE A 111 -11.65 10.39 1.96
CA ILE A 111 -10.85 9.25 1.52
C ILE A 111 -11.73 8.05 1.17
N GLY A 112 -11.37 7.35 0.11
CA GLY A 112 -11.88 6.02 -0.18
C GLY A 112 -11.08 5.02 0.65
N LEU A 113 -11.71 4.40 1.66
CA LEU A 113 -11.11 3.36 2.48
C LEU A 113 -11.50 1.99 1.94
N ARG A 114 -10.50 1.13 1.76
CA ARG A 114 -10.70 -0.27 1.43
C ARG A 114 -9.86 -1.14 2.37
N LEU A 115 -10.54 -2.08 3.01
CA LEU A 115 -9.95 -3.15 3.80
C LEU A 115 -10.21 -4.45 3.04
N ASP A 116 -9.16 -5.06 2.51
CA ASP A 116 -9.26 -6.26 1.69
C ASP A 116 -8.58 -7.45 2.39
N CYS A 117 -9.33 -8.54 2.53
CA CYS A 117 -8.80 -9.84 2.89
C CYS A 117 -8.71 -10.70 1.61
N VAL A 118 -7.49 -11.01 1.17
CA VAL A 118 -7.22 -11.65 -0.11
C VAL A 118 -6.61 -13.02 0.11
N THR A 119 -7.27 -14.08 -0.41
CA THR A 119 -6.83 -15.48 -0.33
C THR A 119 -6.55 -16.11 -1.69
N SER A 120 -6.72 -15.34 -2.76
CA SER A 120 -6.45 -15.73 -4.15
C SER A 120 -5.71 -14.61 -4.88
N ASN A 121 -5.57 -14.72 -6.20
CA ASN A 121 -4.99 -13.63 -6.97
C ASN A 121 -5.96 -12.45 -7.04
N ALA A 122 -5.51 -11.27 -6.54
CA ALA A 122 -6.13 -9.98 -6.80
C ALA A 122 -5.57 -9.37 -8.10
N CYS A 123 -5.28 -8.06 -8.13
CA CYS A 123 -4.68 -7.38 -9.30
C CYS A 123 -3.23 -7.85 -9.53
N LYS A 124 -3.04 -9.04 -10.11
CA LYS A 124 -1.72 -9.69 -10.32
C LYS A 124 -0.94 -9.17 -11.53
N ILE A 125 -1.57 -8.32 -12.36
CA ILE A 125 -0.93 -7.71 -13.54
C ILE A 125 -0.31 -6.39 -13.11
N PHE A 126 0.93 -6.12 -13.55
CA PHE A 126 1.57 -4.83 -13.30
C PHE A 126 0.81 -3.70 -13.99
N HIS A 127 0.53 -2.64 -13.25
CA HIS A 127 -0.26 -1.50 -13.73
C HIS A 127 0.07 -0.20 -12.98
N VAL A 128 -0.47 0.90 -13.49
CA VAL A 128 -0.59 2.19 -12.80
C VAL A 128 -2.07 2.43 -12.51
N ASP A 129 -2.41 2.89 -11.31
CA ASP A 129 -3.79 3.21 -10.97
C ASP A 129 -4.29 4.45 -11.71
N ALA A 130 -5.55 4.40 -12.18
CA ALA A 130 -6.22 5.53 -12.84
C ALA A 130 -6.78 6.53 -11.82
N MET A 131 -5.91 7.12 -11.02
CA MET A 131 -6.20 8.13 -10.00
C MET A 131 -5.00 9.04 -9.76
N LYS A 132 -5.11 10.03 -8.87
CA LYS A 132 -4.01 10.96 -8.56
C LYS A 132 -2.89 10.24 -7.77
N ALA A 133 -3.22 9.58 -6.68
CA ALA A 133 -2.30 8.80 -5.87
C ALA A 133 -3.07 7.75 -5.06
N ARG A 134 -2.35 6.76 -4.54
CA ARG A 134 -2.87 5.71 -3.66
C ARG A 134 -1.90 5.42 -2.54
N LEU A 135 -2.41 5.24 -1.32
CA LEU A 135 -1.66 4.64 -0.22
C LEU A 135 -2.07 3.18 -0.08
N ILE A 136 -1.07 2.29 0.03
CA ILE A 136 -1.27 0.85 0.27
C ILE A 136 -0.42 0.44 1.46
N CYS A 137 -1.01 -0.30 2.41
CA CYS A 137 -0.28 -0.96 3.50
C CYS A 137 -0.76 -2.40 3.65
N THR A 138 0.16 -3.35 3.57
CA THR A 138 -0.13 -4.77 3.83
C THR A 138 0.22 -5.08 5.27
N TYR A 139 -0.75 -5.51 6.08
CA TYR A 139 -0.56 -5.86 7.49
C TYR A 139 -0.32 -7.35 7.71
N ARG A 140 -0.76 -8.21 6.79
CA ARG A 140 -0.55 -9.65 6.82
C ARG A 140 -0.21 -10.17 5.45
N GLY A 141 0.73 -11.10 5.37
CA GLY A 141 1.18 -11.73 4.13
C GLY A 141 2.11 -10.85 3.29
N THR A 142 2.38 -11.26 2.07
CA THR A 142 3.33 -10.64 1.15
C THR A 142 2.87 -9.24 0.73
N GLY A 143 3.76 -8.26 0.84
CA GLY A 143 3.49 -6.86 0.47
C GLY A 143 3.27 -6.64 -1.03
N THR A 144 2.87 -5.43 -1.37
CA THR A 144 2.71 -5.00 -2.77
C THR A 144 4.04 -5.12 -3.51
N GLN A 145 3.99 -5.65 -4.73
CA GLN A 145 5.15 -5.72 -5.63
C GLN A 145 5.19 -4.51 -6.57
N TYR A 146 6.39 -4.02 -6.84
CA TYR A 146 6.61 -2.87 -7.73
C TYR A 146 7.91 -3.01 -8.52
N GLY A 147 8.03 -2.26 -9.59
CA GLY A 147 9.23 -2.20 -10.42
C GLY A 147 9.05 -1.25 -11.60
N ASN A 148 10.14 -0.91 -12.28
CA ASN A 148 10.10 -0.05 -13.46
C ASN A 148 9.93 -0.87 -14.73
N SER A 149 9.10 -0.34 -15.64
CA SER A 149 8.98 -0.82 -17.02
C SER A 149 9.39 0.29 -17.98
N LEU A 150 10.47 0.05 -18.72
CA LEU A 150 10.95 1.00 -19.73
C LEU A 150 10.24 0.86 -21.07
N ASN A 151 9.61 -0.29 -21.35
CA ASN A 151 9.09 -0.64 -22.67
C ASN A 151 7.60 -1.06 -22.66
N GLY A 152 6.86 -0.73 -21.59
CA GLY A 152 5.44 -1.06 -21.47
C GLY A 152 5.13 -2.54 -21.15
N GLY A 153 6.16 -3.37 -20.93
CA GLY A 153 6.02 -4.76 -20.46
C GLY A 153 6.14 -4.86 -18.93
N ASP A 154 6.21 -6.08 -18.42
CA ASP A 154 6.45 -6.31 -16.98
C ASP A 154 7.86 -5.83 -16.57
N PRO A 155 8.02 -5.34 -15.32
CA PRO A 155 9.33 -4.99 -14.79
C PRO A 155 10.30 -6.17 -14.82
N LYS A 156 11.53 -5.94 -15.28
CA LYS A 156 12.61 -6.96 -15.24
C LYS A 156 13.06 -7.26 -13.81
N GLN A 157 13.02 -6.26 -12.93
CA GLN A 157 13.32 -6.39 -11.52
C GLN A 157 12.09 -6.04 -10.69
N ILE A 158 11.73 -6.95 -9.79
CA ILE A 158 10.55 -6.84 -8.94
C ILE A 158 11.01 -6.67 -7.49
N PHE A 159 10.52 -5.62 -6.86
CA PHE A 159 10.71 -5.33 -5.44
C PHE A 159 9.40 -5.60 -4.70
N THR A 160 9.50 -5.90 -3.42
CA THR A 160 8.34 -6.11 -2.55
C THR A 160 8.39 -5.13 -1.37
N VAL A 161 7.30 -4.43 -1.15
CA VAL A 161 7.14 -3.55 0.02
C VAL A 161 7.11 -4.42 1.28
N PRO A 162 7.91 -4.11 2.31
CA PRO A 162 7.86 -4.87 3.56
C PRO A 162 6.46 -4.83 4.19
N THR A 163 6.02 -5.94 4.77
CA THR A 163 4.76 -6.00 5.53
C THR A 163 4.81 -5.01 6.69
N GLY A 164 3.70 -4.29 6.91
CA GLY A 164 3.63 -3.19 7.88
C GLY A 164 4.12 -1.84 7.36
N SER A 165 4.82 -1.78 6.23
CA SER A 165 5.31 -0.54 5.63
C SER A 165 4.29 0.04 4.64
N PRO A 166 3.76 1.26 4.86
CA PRO A 166 2.89 1.90 3.89
C PRO A 166 3.69 2.45 2.71
N MET A 167 3.10 2.36 1.53
CA MET A 167 3.61 2.92 0.28
C MET A 167 2.59 3.88 -0.31
N ILE A 168 3.04 5.09 -0.69
CA ILE A 168 2.27 5.99 -1.56
C ILE A 168 2.80 5.84 -2.98
N LEU A 169 1.89 5.68 -3.93
CA LEU A 169 2.15 5.57 -5.37
C LEU A 169 1.45 6.72 -6.08
N ARG A 170 2.15 7.34 -7.03
CA ARG A 170 1.51 8.23 -8.01
C ARG A 170 0.70 7.39 -8.99
N GLY A 171 -0.51 7.86 -9.30
CA GLY A 171 -1.34 7.30 -10.34
C GLY A 171 -1.22 8.06 -11.66
N SER A 172 -1.93 7.61 -12.69
CA SER A 172 -1.90 8.21 -14.03
C SER A 172 -2.52 9.63 -14.09
N HIS A 173 -3.29 10.05 -13.08
CA HIS A 173 -3.86 11.41 -12.97
C HIS A 173 -2.96 12.36 -12.17
N TRP A 174 -1.70 12.01 -11.90
CA TRP A 174 -0.75 12.93 -11.28
C TRP A 174 -0.39 14.05 -12.25
N GLU A 175 -0.54 15.30 -11.84
CA GLU A 175 -0.48 16.50 -12.73
C GLU A 175 0.90 16.75 -13.38
N ARG A 176 1.97 16.21 -12.82
CA ARG A 176 3.32 16.30 -13.38
C ARG A 176 3.71 14.95 -13.97
N GLN A 177 3.39 14.76 -15.25
CA GLN A 177 3.72 13.53 -15.97
C GLN A 177 5.21 13.45 -16.30
N ASN A 178 5.99 12.94 -15.36
CA ASN A 178 7.21 12.21 -15.67
C ASN A 178 7.09 10.83 -14.98
N ASN A 179 6.00 10.09 -15.26
CA ASN A 179 5.91 8.69 -14.87
C ASN A 179 7.03 7.95 -15.58
N GLN A 180 8.11 7.69 -14.85
CA GLN A 180 9.27 6.98 -15.39
C GLN A 180 9.06 5.46 -15.38
N GLY A 181 7.80 5.01 -15.49
CA GLY A 181 7.45 3.62 -15.69
C GLY A 181 7.29 2.79 -14.42
N LEU A 182 7.10 3.43 -13.23
CA LEU A 182 6.81 2.67 -12.01
C LEU A 182 5.47 1.97 -12.12
N LEU A 183 5.49 0.65 -12.08
CA LEU A 183 4.32 -0.22 -12.05
C LEU A 183 4.24 -0.93 -10.69
N HIS A 184 3.03 -1.30 -10.30
CA HIS A 184 2.81 -2.11 -9.11
C HIS A 184 1.75 -3.19 -9.35
N ARG A 185 1.72 -4.20 -8.47
CA ARG A 185 0.72 -5.26 -8.48
C ARG A 185 0.51 -5.88 -7.11
N SER A 186 -0.60 -6.57 -6.91
CA SER A 186 -0.70 -7.59 -5.87
C SER A 186 0.19 -8.78 -6.22
N PRO A 187 0.96 -9.35 -5.26
CA PRO A 187 1.69 -10.59 -5.51
C PRO A 187 0.73 -11.71 -5.88
N PRO A 188 1.10 -12.61 -6.80
CA PRO A 188 0.32 -13.82 -7.08
C PRO A 188 0.46 -14.79 -5.89
N ILE A 189 -0.65 -15.06 -5.19
CA ILE A 189 -0.68 -15.93 -4.00
C ILE A 189 -1.61 -17.14 -4.15
N GLU A 190 -2.31 -17.26 -5.28
CA GLU A 190 -3.21 -18.39 -5.52
C GLU A 190 -2.48 -19.73 -5.43
N GLY A 191 -3.03 -20.65 -4.64
CA GLY A 191 -2.45 -21.96 -4.40
C GLY A 191 -1.31 -22.00 -3.37
N SER A 192 -0.87 -20.87 -2.82
CA SER A 192 0.18 -20.81 -1.79
C SER A 192 -0.33 -21.07 -0.36
N GLY A 193 -1.65 -21.00 -0.13
CA GLY A 193 -2.25 -21.00 1.21
C GLY A 193 -2.12 -19.68 1.96
N GLU A 194 -1.53 -18.66 1.34
CA GLU A 194 -1.34 -17.34 1.95
C GLU A 194 -2.66 -16.56 2.04
N THR A 195 -2.81 -15.84 3.13
CA THR A 195 -3.84 -14.81 3.32
C THR A 195 -3.18 -13.46 3.43
N ARG A 196 -3.60 -12.49 2.63
CA ARG A 196 -3.16 -11.10 2.74
C ARG A 196 -4.27 -10.25 3.35
N PHE A 197 -3.88 -9.35 4.27
CA PHE A 197 -4.74 -8.28 4.75
C PHE A 197 -4.15 -6.94 4.34
N VAL A 198 -4.88 -6.21 3.50
CA VAL A 198 -4.39 -5.01 2.81
C VAL A 198 -5.33 -3.85 3.08
N VAL A 199 -4.75 -2.73 3.47
CA VAL A 199 -5.43 -1.43 3.57
C VAL A 199 -5.05 -0.59 2.37
N VAL A 200 -6.07 -0.08 1.67
CA VAL A 200 -5.91 0.83 0.54
C VAL A 200 -6.68 2.11 0.81
N ILE A 201 -6.02 3.24 0.59
CA ILE A 201 -6.59 4.57 0.81
C ILE A 201 -6.40 5.41 -0.44
N ASP A 202 -7.51 5.91 -0.98
CA ASP A 202 -7.58 6.75 -2.17
C ASP A 202 -8.04 8.16 -1.80
N PRO A 203 -7.47 9.25 -2.37
CA PRO A 203 -7.94 10.60 -2.13
C PRO A 203 -9.22 10.84 -2.92
N ILE A 204 -10.24 11.41 -2.28
CA ILE A 204 -11.53 11.76 -2.88
C ILE A 204 -11.75 13.26 -2.73
N TYR A 205 -11.96 13.97 -3.81
CA TYR A 205 -12.14 15.42 -3.85
C TYR A 205 -13.59 15.85 -4.08
N GLU A 206 -14.38 15.02 -4.78
CA GLU A 206 -15.79 15.25 -5.10
C GLU A 206 -16.56 13.93 -4.94
N ILE A 207 -17.84 14.01 -4.57
CA ILE A 207 -18.78 12.87 -4.48
C ILE A 207 -19.81 12.99 -5.61
#